data_f5809b41d84c2c6753e81ecb412e468a
#
_entry.id   f5809b41d84c2c6753e81ecb412e468a
#
_cell.length_a   1.000
_cell.length_b   1.000
_cell.length_c   1.000
_cell.angle_alpha   90.00
_cell.angle_beta   90.00
_cell.angle_gamma   90.00
#
_symmetry.space_group_name_H-M   'P 1'
#
loop_
_entity.id
_entity.type
_entity.pdbx_description
1 polymer ?
#
loop_
_entity_poly.entity_id
_entity_poly.type
_entity_poly.pdbx_seq_one_letter_code
_entity_poly.pdbx_strand_id
1 'polypeptide(L)'
;MQIEATADAKKLIHARGGLLFVWIEAGMRGIRYLRTSTEPPVDALDWDRTETEDGFLVFTPPRMRLPRRLGLEVRGFLTRLRINALWNGCAFVV
;
A
#
# COMPACT_ATOMS: atom_id res chain seq x y z
N MET A 1 -11.23 -5.54 4.53
CA MET A 1 -9.74 -5.51 4.64
C MET A 1 -9.37 -4.72 5.88
N GLN A 2 -8.54 -5.27 6.71
CA GLN A 2 -7.99 -4.58 7.88
C GLN A 2 -6.63 -3.99 7.50
N ILE A 3 -6.39 -2.74 7.87
CA ILE A 3 -5.12 -2.07 7.57
C ILE A 3 -4.32 -1.94 8.86
N GLU A 4 -3.13 -2.52 8.86
CA GLU A 4 -2.22 -2.52 9.99
C GLU A 4 -0.93 -1.81 9.60
N ALA A 5 -0.80 -0.54 9.99
CA ALA A 5 0.37 0.26 9.70
C ALA A 5 1.25 0.46 10.92
N THR A 6 2.56 0.36 10.75
CA THR A 6 3.50 0.75 11.82
C THR A 6 3.42 2.25 12.07
N ALA A 7 3.88 2.69 13.24
CA ALA A 7 3.91 4.12 13.55
C ALA A 7 4.73 4.92 12.54
N ASP A 8 5.86 4.36 12.10
CA ASP A 8 6.71 5.01 11.09
C ASP A 8 6.03 5.09 9.73
N ALA A 9 5.29 4.04 9.35
CA ALA A 9 4.53 4.06 8.10
C ALA A 9 3.45 5.14 8.12
N LYS A 10 2.70 5.26 9.22
CA LYS A 10 1.70 6.32 9.38
C LYS A 10 2.30 7.70 9.23
N LYS A 11 3.42 7.95 9.90
CA LYS A 11 4.11 9.24 9.82
C LYS A 11 4.56 9.56 8.41
N LEU A 12 5.12 8.57 7.71
CA LEU A 12 5.61 8.77 6.35
C LEU A 12 4.46 9.06 5.38
N ILE A 13 3.37 8.32 5.49
CA ILE A 13 2.19 8.53 4.65
C ILE A 13 1.62 9.94 4.88
N HIS A 14 1.45 10.35 6.12
CA HIS A 14 0.96 11.69 6.45
C HIS A 14 1.91 12.79 5.96
N ALA A 15 3.22 12.59 6.11
CA ALA A 15 4.22 13.54 5.63
C ALA A 15 4.20 13.72 4.11
N ARG A 16 3.72 12.72 3.37
CA ARG A 16 3.65 12.74 1.92
C ARG A 16 2.26 13.05 1.37
N GLY A 17 1.32 13.49 2.21
CA GLY A 17 0.01 13.96 1.77
C GLY A 17 -1.18 13.14 2.25
N GLY A 18 -0.96 12.04 2.96
CA GLY A 18 -2.07 11.26 3.54
C GLY A 18 -2.76 10.30 2.58
N LEU A 19 -2.20 10.06 1.40
CA LEU A 19 -2.75 9.15 0.41
C LEU A 19 -1.75 8.03 0.12
N LEU A 20 -2.25 6.80 0.05
CA LEU A 20 -1.44 5.64 -0.32
C LEU A 20 -2.16 4.84 -1.39
N PHE A 21 -1.49 4.61 -2.51
CA PHE A 21 -2.00 3.80 -3.62
C PHE A 21 -1.32 2.43 -3.55
N VAL A 22 -2.12 1.37 -3.57
CA VAL A 22 -1.64 -0.01 -3.43
C VAL A 22 -2.24 -0.85 -4.55
N TRP A 23 -1.40 -1.60 -5.24
CA TRP A 23 -1.87 -2.49 -6.32
C TRP A 23 -1.03 -3.76 -6.39
N ILE A 24 -1.57 -4.77 -7.07
CA ILE A 24 -0.86 -6.02 -7.31
C ILE A 24 -0.07 -5.88 -8.59
N GLU A 25 1.23 -6.16 -8.52
CA GLU A 25 2.09 -6.15 -9.69
C GLU A 25 2.68 -7.54 -9.92
N ALA A 26 2.79 -7.92 -11.19
CA ALA A 26 3.41 -9.17 -11.56
C ALA A 26 4.92 -8.99 -11.66
N GLY A 27 5.65 -9.81 -10.93
CA GLY A 27 7.09 -9.90 -11.00
C GLY A 27 7.54 -11.03 -11.91
N MET A 28 8.79 -11.41 -11.77
CA MET A 28 9.36 -12.52 -12.54
C MET A 28 8.71 -13.85 -12.18
N ARG A 29 8.60 -14.74 -13.16
CA ARG A 29 8.09 -16.12 -13.00
C ARG A 29 6.67 -16.20 -12.42
N GLY A 30 5.83 -15.22 -12.70
CA GLY A 30 4.45 -15.21 -12.23
C GLY A 30 4.27 -14.88 -10.76
N ILE A 31 5.33 -14.52 -10.06
CA ILE A 31 5.25 -14.04 -8.68
C ILE A 31 4.53 -12.70 -8.68
N ARG A 32 3.55 -12.54 -7.79
CA ARG A 32 2.82 -11.29 -7.62
C ARG A 32 3.12 -10.69 -6.26
N TYR A 33 3.20 -9.38 -6.21
CA TYR A 33 3.46 -8.66 -4.97
C TYR A 33 2.69 -7.35 -4.93
N LEU A 34 2.55 -6.79 -3.74
CA LEU A 34 1.92 -5.48 -3.57
C LEU A 34 2.92 -4.39 -3.82
N ARG A 35 2.54 -3.44 -4.66
CA ARG A 35 3.30 -2.23 -4.90
C ARG A 35 2.57 -1.03 -4.33
N THR A 36 3.32 -0.04 -3.88
CA THR A 36 2.76 1.16 -3.29
C THR A 36 3.32 2.42 -3.90
N SER A 37 2.53 3.49 -3.82
CA SER A 37 2.98 4.84 -4.15
C SER A 37 2.22 5.85 -3.29
N THR A 38 2.87 6.92 -2.91
CA THR A 38 2.21 8.05 -2.26
C THR A 38 1.77 9.10 -3.28
N GLU A 39 2.11 8.91 -4.55
CA GLU A 39 1.64 9.73 -5.66
C GLU A 39 0.65 8.94 -6.51
N PRO A 40 -0.41 9.59 -7.04
CA PRO A 40 -1.40 8.89 -7.84
C PRO A 40 -0.78 8.28 -9.11
N PRO A 41 -0.95 6.97 -9.34
CA PRO A 41 -0.66 6.39 -10.65
C PRO A 41 -1.54 6.99 -11.73
N VAL A 42 -1.12 6.86 -13.00
CA VAL A 42 -1.79 7.47 -14.15
C VAL A 42 -3.27 7.11 -14.23
N ASP A 43 -3.63 5.87 -13.87
CA ASP A 43 -5.00 5.35 -14.03
C ASP A 43 -5.79 5.32 -12.72
N ALA A 44 -5.41 6.11 -11.71
CA ALA A 44 -5.95 5.96 -10.37
C ALA A 44 -7.27 6.72 -10.10
N LEU A 45 -7.86 7.37 -11.12
CA LEU A 45 -9.06 8.20 -10.93
C LEU A 45 -10.29 7.44 -10.42
N ASP A 46 -10.44 6.18 -10.80
CA ASP A 46 -11.59 5.35 -10.43
C ASP A 46 -11.26 4.29 -9.38
N TRP A 47 -10.12 4.41 -8.72
CA TRP A 47 -9.72 3.42 -7.71
C TRP A 47 -10.61 3.50 -6.47
N ASP A 48 -10.85 2.36 -5.87
CA ASP A 48 -11.62 2.24 -4.63
C ASP A 48 -10.85 2.85 -3.47
N ARG A 49 -11.56 3.57 -2.62
CA ARG A 49 -10.99 4.27 -1.49
C ARG A 49 -11.38 3.57 -0.18
N THR A 50 -10.39 3.33 0.66
CA THR A 50 -10.58 2.83 2.02
C THR A 50 -10.07 3.86 3.01
N GLU A 51 -10.92 4.31 3.91
CA GLU A 51 -10.54 5.20 5.00
C GLU A 51 -9.92 4.37 6.13
N THR A 52 -8.88 4.91 6.76
CA THR A 52 -8.26 4.27 7.91
C THR A 52 -8.59 5.03 9.18
N GLU A 53 -8.50 4.33 10.31
CA GLU A 53 -8.70 4.96 11.63
C GLU A 53 -7.64 6.04 11.91
N ASP A 54 -6.50 5.93 11.27
CA ASP A 54 -5.39 6.88 11.45
C ASP A 54 -5.50 8.11 10.56
N GLY A 55 -6.55 8.23 9.78
CA GLY A 55 -6.84 9.43 8.99
C GLY A 55 -6.21 9.48 7.61
N PHE A 56 -5.41 8.50 7.21
CA PHE A 56 -4.94 8.43 5.83
C PHE A 56 -5.86 7.55 4.98
N LEU A 57 -5.76 7.70 3.67
CA LEU A 57 -6.60 6.98 2.72
C LEU A 57 -5.77 5.97 1.94
N VAL A 58 -6.34 4.79 1.72
CA VAL A 58 -5.73 3.76 0.87
C VAL A 58 -6.59 3.58 -0.37
N PHE A 59 -5.95 3.63 -1.53
CA PHE A 59 -6.61 3.46 -2.83
C PHE A 59 -6.12 2.15 -3.46
N THR A 60 -7.07 1.37 -3.96
CA THR A 60 -6.78 0.12 -4.65
C THR A 60 -7.53 0.08 -5.98
N PRO A 61 -6.97 -0.57 -7.02
CA PRO A 61 -7.68 -0.70 -8.30
C PRO A 61 -9.05 -1.36 -8.14
N PRO A 62 -10.05 -0.98 -8.96
CA PRO A 62 -11.35 -1.64 -8.93
C PRO A 62 -11.18 -3.13 -9.21
N ARG A 63 -11.96 -3.94 -8.50
CA ARG A 63 -11.96 -5.41 -8.67
C ARG A 63 -10.67 -6.11 -8.28
N MET A 64 -9.71 -5.41 -7.70
CA MET A 64 -8.53 -6.07 -7.17
C MET A 64 -8.92 -6.97 -6.00
N ARG A 65 -8.39 -8.20 -5.98
CA ARG A 65 -8.52 -9.06 -4.80
C ARG A 65 -7.81 -8.40 -3.64
N LEU A 66 -8.45 -8.35 -2.47
CA LEU A 66 -7.89 -7.69 -1.29
C LEU A 66 -7.42 -8.72 -0.27
N PRO A 67 -6.32 -8.45 0.45
CA PRO A 67 -5.94 -9.30 1.57
C PRO A 67 -6.91 -9.11 2.73
N ARG A 68 -6.93 -10.04 3.66
CA ARG A 68 -7.65 -9.85 4.93
C ARG A 68 -7.00 -8.73 5.74
N ARG A 69 -5.67 -8.72 5.75
CA ARG A 69 -4.86 -7.73 6.45
C ARG A 69 -3.84 -7.17 5.49
N LEU A 70 -3.87 -5.86 5.35
CA LEU A 70 -2.85 -5.12 4.62
C LEU A 70 -1.86 -4.55 5.64
N GLY A 71 -0.67 -5.14 5.69
CA GLY A 71 0.41 -4.64 6.53
C GLY A 71 1.17 -3.53 5.81
N LEU A 72 1.46 -2.47 6.51
CA LEU A 72 2.23 -1.34 5.97
C LEU A 72 3.41 -1.05 6.89
N GLU A 73 4.60 -1.05 6.33
CA GLU A 73 5.83 -0.75 7.04
C GLU A 73 6.75 0.13 6.21
N VAL A 74 7.71 0.76 6.84
CA VAL A 74 8.71 1.57 6.15
C VAL A 74 9.90 0.70 5.81
N ARG A 75 10.33 0.79 4.56
CA ARG A 75 11.56 0.18 4.06
C ARG A 75 12.42 1.26 3.41
N GLY A 76 13.70 1.00 3.31
CA GLY A 76 14.64 1.91 2.70
C GLY A 76 15.60 2.50 3.70
N PHE A 77 16.43 3.43 3.23
CA PHE A 77 17.53 3.97 4.00
C PHE A 77 17.66 5.48 3.78
N LEU A 78 17.80 6.23 4.86
CA LEU A 78 17.95 7.68 4.85
C LEU A 78 16.81 8.39 4.10
N THR A 79 17.11 8.99 2.94
CA THR A 79 16.15 9.76 2.15
C THR A 79 15.34 8.92 1.16
N ARG A 80 15.64 7.62 1.06
CA ARG A 80 14.95 6.71 0.12
C ARG A 80 13.96 5.81 0.84
N LEU A 81 13.20 6.38 1.75
CA LEU A 81 12.16 5.65 2.47
C LEU A 81 10.95 5.40 1.57
N ARG A 82 10.41 4.20 1.67
CA ARG A 82 9.20 3.82 0.95
C ARG A 82 8.29 3.01 1.86
N ILE A 83 7.02 2.98 1.51
CA ILE A 83 6.05 2.10 2.18
C ILE A 83 6.12 0.73 1.54
N ASN A 84 6.31 -0.28 2.36
CA ASN A 84 6.25 -1.68 1.93
C ASN A 84 4.94 -2.28 2.41
N ALA A 85 4.21 -2.92 1.50
CA ALA A 85 2.92 -3.54 1.81
C ALA A 85 3.06 -5.05 1.90
N LEU A 86 2.38 -5.64 2.89
CA LEU A 86 2.38 -7.07 3.13
C LEU A 86 0.97 -7.63 2.93
N TRP A 87 0.90 -8.74 2.20
CA TRP A 87 -0.33 -9.49 1.94
C TRP A 87 -0.54 -10.52 3.04
N ASN A 88 -1.46 -10.25 3.98
CA ASN A 88 -1.70 -11.14 5.13
C ASN A 88 -0.40 -11.51 5.87
N GLY A 89 0.52 -10.54 5.99
CA GLY A 89 1.83 -10.76 6.60
C GLY A 89 2.88 -11.35 5.67
N CYS A 90 2.56 -11.62 4.41
CA CYS A 90 3.46 -12.21 3.43
C CYS A 90 4.00 -11.15 2.47
N ALA A 91 5.24 -11.36 2.01
CA ALA A 91 5.86 -10.47 1.02
C ALA A 91 5.23 -10.60 -0.37
N PHE A 92 4.55 -11.71 -0.63
CA PHE A 92 3.96 -12.01 -1.93
C PHE A 92 2.46 -12.28 -1.80
N VAL A 93 1.75 -12.03 -2.90
CA VAL A 93 0.32 -12.33 -3.01
C VAL A 93 0.14 -13.82 -3.24
N VAL A 94 -0.66 -14.44 -2.41
CA VAL A 94 -0.96 -15.87 -2.48
C VAL A 94 -2.46 -16.14 -2.61
#